data_424f6e56f3239f8ed988a67ef19973b2
#
_entry.id   424f6e56f3239f8ed988a67ef19973b2
#
_cell.length_a   1.000
_cell.length_b   1.000
_cell.length_c   1.000
_cell.angle_alpha   90.00
_cell.angle_beta   90.00
_cell.angle_gamma   90.00
#
_symmetry.space_group_name_H-M   'P 1'
#
loop_
_entity.id
_entity.type
_entity.pdbx_description
1 polymer ?
#
loop_
_entity_poly.entity_id
_entity_poly.type
_entity_poly.pdbx_seq_one_letter_code
_entity_poly.pdbx_strand_id
1 'polypeptide(L)'
;MKKLFTVALILMMLVCGFAHAEDTSISYIQEKGTFILGLDDSFPPMGFRDENNEIVGFDIDVAKVVAEKLGVEFIAQPIAWDAKELELNSKNIDCIWNGMSITPEREASMAMTFPYLNNQMIFYVKADSGIAAVEDLAGKTVAVQNGSYAEELLNGDFADLAATMNEVLGYDEYLTALMDLQTGGCDAVLVDLVVGKYKVSGMGATDLVAGPALADDNYGIGFRKDDVALRDKVQEILIEMKNDGSLAEICKKWFTDDITVVPAQ
;
A
#
# COMPACT_ATOMS: atom_id res chain seq x y z
N MET A 1 -4.15 67.12 8.13
CA MET A 1 -3.39 66.36 7.14
C MET A 1 -2.62 65.16 7.73
N LYS A 2 -2.14 65.21 8.99
CA LYS A 2 -1.37 64.08 9.60
C LYS A 2 -2.21 62.86 10.00
N LYS A 3 -3.52 62.97 10.17
CA LYS A 3 -4.40 61.83 10.57
C LYS A 3 -4.92 61.00 9.40
N LEU A 4 -4.88 61.47 8.16
CA LEU A 4 -5.28 60.69 6.97
C LEU A 4 -4.18 59.72 6.48
N PHE A 5 -2.92 60.04 6.77
CA PHE A 5 -1.80 59.18 6.35
C PHE A 5 -1.66 57.93 7.20
N THR A 6 -2.11 57.96 8.46
CA THR A 6 -2.00 56.79 9.37
C THR A 6 -3.07 55.71 9.08
N VAL A 7 -4.23 56.12 8.55
CA VAL A 7 -5.32 55.17 8.21
C VAL A 7 -4.99 54.42 6.90
N ALA A 8 -4.30 55.05 5.94
CA ALA A 8 -3.90 54.44 4.69
C ALA A 8 -2.80 53.36 4.90
N LEU A 9 -1.92 53.51 5.90
CA LEU A 9 -0.85 52.54 6.19
C LEU A 9 -1.35 51.30 6.93
N ILE A 10 -2.45 51.41 7.70
CA ILE A 10 -3.06 50.27 8.42
C ILE A 10 -3.92 49.42 7.47
N LEU A 11 -4.50 50.00 6.41
CA LEU A 11 -5.29 49.26 5.42
C LEU A 11 -4.43 48.46 4.43
N MET A 12 -3.12 48.77 4.33
CA MET A 12 -2.19 48.07 3.42
C MET A 12 -1.53 46.82 4.03
N MET A 13 -1.71 46.57 5.34
CA MET A 13 -1.18 45.42 6.03
C MET A 13 -2.17 44.24 6.19
N LEU A 14 -3.37 44.32 5.67
CA LEU A 14 -4.41 43.30 5.82
C LEU A 14 -4.65 42.46 4.55
N VAL A 15 -3.80 42.61 3.54
CA VAL A 15 -3.80 41.73 2.36
C VAL A 15 -2.51 40.92 2.36
N CYS A 16 -2.12 40.32 3.50
CA CYS A 16 -1.37 39.08 3.49
C CYS A 16 -2.37 37.98 3.15
N GLY A 17 -2.72 37.85 1.87
CA GLY A 17 -3.36 36.68 1.37
C GLY A 17 -2.48 35.47 1.77
N PHE A 18 -3.06 34.47 2.39
CA PHE A 18 -2.47 33.18 2.49
C PHE A 18 -2.20 32.75 1.04
N ALA A 19 -0.99 32.99 0.54
CA ALA A 19 -0.49 32.37 -0.65
C ALA A 19 -0.38 30.87 -0.24
N HIS A 20 -1.39 30.08 -0.55
CA HIS A 20 -1.18 28.64 -0.61
C HIS A 20 -0.04 28.46 -1.61
N ALA A 21 1.06 27.85 -1.16
CA ALA A 21 2.10 27.45 -2.08
C ALA A 21 1.42 26.58 -3.16
N GLU A 22 1.62 26.93 -4.43
CA GLU A 22 1.11 26.14 -5.54
C GLU A 22 1.71 24.73 -5.44
N ASP A 23 0.85 23.73 -5.55
CA ASP A 23 1.33 22.34 -5.58
C ASP A 23 2.10 22.10 -6.88
N THR A 24 3.40 21.96 -6.76
CA THR A 24 4.32 21.74 -7.89
C THR A 24 4.73 20.28 -8.08
N SER A 25 4.03 19.35 -7.46
CA SER A 25 4.41 17.93 -7.46
C SER A 25 4.47 17.32 -8.86
N ILE A 26 3.56 17.69 -9.76
CA ILE A 26 3.60 17.24 -11.17
C ILE A 26 4.82 17.79 -11.87
N SER A 27 5.06 19.10 -11.79
CA SER A 27 6.22 19.72 -12.45
C SER A 27 7.54 19.20 -11.89
N TYR A 28 7.62 18.93 -10.59
CA TYR A 28 8.77 18.29 -9.96
C TYR A 28 9.09 16.92 -10.60
N ILE A 29 8.08 16.06 -10.80
CA ILE A 29 8.27 14.75 -11.45
C ILE A 29 8.71 14.92 -12.91
N GLN A 30 8.08 15.84 -13.65
CA GLN A 30 8.40 16.11 -15.06
C GLN A 30 9.81 16.69 -15.23
N GLU A 31 10.24 17.61 -14.39
CA GLU A 31 11.59 18.18 -14.41
C GLU A 31 12.67 17.15 -14.01
N LYS A 32 12.36 16.30 -13.03
CA LYS A 32 13.23 15.19 -12.62
C LYS A 32 13.34 14.13 -13.72
N GLY A 33 12.31 13.96 -14.54
CA GLY A 33 12.25 13.01 -15.64
C GLY A 33 12.03 11.56 -15.21
N THR A 34 11.74 11.29 -13.93
CA THR A 34 11.52 9.95 -13.39
C THR A 34 10.33 9.91 -12.44
N PHE A 35 9.62 8.78 -12.42
CA PHE A 35 8.61 8.44 -11.41
C PHE A 35 9.07 7.20 -10.65
N ILE A 36 9.40 7.36 -9.37
CA ILE A 36 10.02 6.33 -8.52
C ILE A 36 8.97 5.74 -7.59
N LEU A 37 8.64 4.48 -7.81
CA LEU A 37 7.72 3.70 -6.99
C LEU A 37 8.51 2.92 -5.93
N GLY A 38 8.20 3.12 -4.65
CA GLY A 38 8.73 2.32 -3.54
C GLY A 38 7.87 1.08 -3.28
N LEU A 39 8.54 -0.08 -3.16
CA LEU A 39 7.89 -1.37 -2.94
C LEU A 39 8.72 -2.29 -2.04
N ASP A 40 8.04 -3.24 -1.38
CA ASP A 40 8.61 -4.51 -0.93
C ASP A 40 8.67 -5.44 -2.14
N ASP A 41 9.87 -5.76 -2.63
CA ASP A 41 10.06 -6.60 -3.82
C ASP A 41 9.90 -8.11 -3.56
N SER A 42 9.24 -8.45 -2.44
CA SER A 42 8.81 -9.80 -2.09
C SER A 42 7.28 -9.92 -1.87
N PHE A 43 6.44 -9.06 -2.48
CA PHE A 43 4.99 -8.96 -2.27
C PHE A 43 4.16 -9.34 -3.52
N PRO A 44 4.23 -10.62 -4.01
CA PRO A 44 3.47 -11.07 -5.18
C PRO A 44 1.96 -11.18 -4.87
N PRO A 45 1.08 -10.96 -5.86
CA PRO A 45 1.38 -10.62 -7.25
C PRO A 45 1.47 -9.11 -7.51
N MET A 46 1.54 -8.25 -6.46
CA MET A 46 1.52 -6.80 -6.59
C MET A 46 2.86 -6.25 -7.11
N GLY A 47 3.97 -6.55 -6.42
CA GLY A 47 5.33 -6.20 -6.82
C GLY A 47 6.32 -7.21 -6.22
N PHE A 48 7.12 -7.86 -7.07
CA PHE A 48 8.04 -8.90 -6.60
C PHE A 48 9.14 -9.18 -7.63
N ARG A 49 10.18 -9.93 -7.22
CA ARG A 49 11.20 -10.42 -8.15
C ARG A 49 10.78 -11.76 -8.77
N ASP A 50 10.85 -11.83 -10.09
CA ASP A 50 10.64 -13.06 -10.85
C ASP A 50 11.90 -13.97 -10.84
N GLU A 51 11.83 -15.10 -11.57
CA GLU A 51 12.93 -16.05 -11.70
C GLU A 51 14.20 -15.47 -12.34
N ASN A 52 14.07 -14.38 -13.08
CA ASN A 52 15.18 -13.64 -13.71
C ASN A 52 15.70 -12.51 -12.82
N ASN A 53 15.19 -12.38 -11.58
CA ASN A 53 15.47 -11.29 -10.66
C ASN A 53 14.98 -9.91 -11.13
N GLU A 54 14.02 -9.87 -12.09
CA GLU A 54 13.38 -8.65 -12.54
C GLU A 54 12.19 -8.29 -11.64
N ILE A 55 11.99 -7.01 -11.37
CA ILE A 55 10.83 -6.54 -10.59
C ILE A 55 9.61 -6.51 -11.50
N VAL A 56 8.62 -7.32 -11.17
CA VAL A 56 7.38 -7.53 -11.91
C VAL A 56 6.18 -7.50 -10.96
N GLY A 57 4.96 -7.43 -11.49
CA GLY A 57 3.73 -7.49 -10.70
C GLY A 57 2.61 -6.63 -11.28
N PHE A 58 1.44 -6.76 -10.68
CA PHE A 58 0.26 -5.98 -11.09
C PHE A 58 0.51 -4.48 -10.94
N ASP A 59 0.96 -4.03 -9.76
CA ASP A 59 1.22 -2.63 -9.49
C ASP A 59 2.34 -2.08 -10.37
N ILE A 60 3.36 -2.91 -10.65
CA ILE A 60 4.47 -2.55 -11.53
C ILE A 60 4.00 -2.30 -12.97
N ASP A 61 3.16 -3.19 -13.51
CA ASP A 61 2.64 -3.02 -14.87
C ASP A 61 1.71 -1.80 -14.99
N VAL A 62 0.87 -1.55 -13.98
CA VAL A 62 0.01 -0.35 -13.94
C VAL A 62 0.86 0.92 -13.81
N ALA A 63 1.85 0.94 -12.93
CA ALA A 63 2.71 2.10 -12.70
C ALA A 63 3.58 2.45 -13.92
N LYS A 64 4.00 1.48 -14.72
CA LYS A 64 4.67 1.72 -16.01
C LYS A 64 3.80 2.53 -16.98
N VAL A 65 2.51 2.17 -17.08
CA VAL A 65 1.55 2.93 -17.92
C VAL A 65 1.32 4.33 -17.36
N VAL A 66 1.24 4.46 -16.02
CA VAL A 66 1.12 5.78 -15.37
C VAL A 66 2.33 6.66 -15.67
N ALA A 67 3.55 6.15 -15.54
CA ALA A 67 4.77 6.90 -15.84
C ALA A 67 4.85 7.31 -17.31
N GLU A 68 4.47 6.44 -18.24
CA GLU A 68 4.36 6.75 -19.69
C GLU A 68 3.40 7.91 -19.93
N LYS A 69 2.20 7.87 -19.30
CA LYS A 69 1.20 8.94 -19.42
C LYS A 69 1.64 10.25 -18.74
N LEU A 70 2.48 10.18 -17.72
CA LEU A 70 3.14 11.35 -17.10
C LEU A 70 4.28 11.91 -17.95
N GLY A 71 4.77 11.15 -18.95
CA GLY A 71 5.87 11.52 -19.84
C GLY A 71 7.26 11.40 -19.20
N VAL A 72 7.44 10.46 -18.27
CA VAL A 72 8.68 10.26 -17.49
C VAL A 72 9.09 8.79 -17.46
N GLU A 73 10.34 8.52 -17.09
CA GLU A 73 10.86 7.17 -16.89
C GLU A 73 10.30 6.55 -15.61
N PHE A 74 9.92 5.27 -15.66
CA PHE A 74 9.50 4.48 -14.49
C PHE A 74 10.68 3.84 -13.79
N ILE A 75 10.75 3.96 -12.46
CA ILE A 75 11.72 3.27 -11.62
C ILE A 75 10.99 2.54 -10.49
N ALA A 76 11.21 1.22 -10.37
CA ALA A 76 10.80 0.44 -9.22
C ALA A 76 11.97 0.40 -8.22
N GLN A 77 11.77 0.97 -7.01
CA GLN A 77 12.78 1.08 -5.96
C GLN A 77 12.43 0.18 -4.78
N PRO A 78 13.14 -0.94 -4.58
CA PRO A 78 12.99 -1.75 -3.37
C PRO A 78 13.31 -0.93 -2.11
N ILE A 79 12.45 -1.08 -1.11
CA ILE A 79 12.60 -0.44 0.21
C ILE A 79 12.28 -1.46 1.32
N ALA A 80 12.79 -1.22 2.53
CA ALA A 80 12.27 -1.89 3.71
C ALA A 80 10.86 -1.37 3.99
N TRP A 81 9.87 -2.27 4.14
CA TRP A 81 8.47 -1.86 4.21
C TRP A 81 8.13 -1.01 5.43
N ASP A 82 8.78 -1.27 6.56
CA ASP A 82 8.66 -0.48 7.78
C ASP A 82 9.26 0.95 7.66
N ALA A 83 10.16 1.16 6.68
CA ALA A 83 10.77 2.47 6.40
C ALA A 83 10.03 3.28 5.31
N LYS A 84 8.93 2.78 4.74
CA LYS A 84 8.24 3.35 3.56
C LYS A 84 7.92 4.84 3.66
N GLU A 85 7.43 5.29 4.82
CA GLU A 85 7.10 6.71 5.03
C GLU A 85 8.34 7.59 5.12
N LEU A 86 9.42 7.08 5.70
CA LEU A 86 10.71 7.77 5.75
C LEU A 86 11.26 7.96 4.34
N GLU A 87 11.24 6.91 3.51
CA GLU A 87 11.70 6.93 2.12
C GLU A 87 10.88 7.93 1.28
N LEU A 88 9.55 7.94 1.46
CA LEU A 88 8.64 8.86 0.79
C LEU A 88 8.93 10.33 1.19
N ASN A 89 9.00 10.61 2.50
CA ASN A 89 9.21 11.96 3.02
C ASN A 89 10.62 12.50 2.74
N SER A 90 11.61 11.61 2.63
CA SER A 90 12.98 11.94 2.23
C SER A 90 13.15 12.14 0.72
N LYS A 91 12.06 11.96 -0.08
CA LYS A 91 12.07 12.05 -1.55
C LYS A 91 12.98 11.02 -2.25
N ASN A 92 13.27 9.90 -1.59
CA ASN A 92 13.96 8.77 -2.21
C ASN A 92 13.02 8.03 -3.17
N ILE A 93 11.71 8.07 -2.89
CA ILE A 93 10.63 7.57 -3.74
C ILE A 93 9.57 8.68 -3.94
N ASP A 94 8.73 8.53 -4.96
CA ASP A 94 7.66 9.48 -5.26
C ASP A 94 6.29 9.01 -4.80
N CYS A 95 6.10 7.70 -4.74
CA CYS A 95 4.91 7.08 -4.17
C CYS A 95 5.27 5.75 -3.49
N ILE A 96 4.38 5.30 -2.60
CA ILE A 96 4.35 3.95 -2.06
C ILE A 96 3.23 3.22 -2.79
N TRP A 97 3.57 2.20 -3.58
CA TRP A 97 2.60 1.47 -4.38
C TRP A 97 2.94 -0.01 -4.43
N ASN A 98 2.36 -0.78 -3.53
CA ASN A 98 2.62 -2.22 -3.40
C ASN A 98 1.52 -2.91 -2.58
N GLY A 99 0.27 -2.83 -3.06
CA GLY A 99 -0.86 -3.35 -2.29
C GLY A 99 -0.97 -2.69 -0.91
N MET A 100 -0.81 -1.36 -0.85
CA MET A 100 -0.84 -0.65 0.42
C MET A 100 -2.27 -0.38 0.87
N SER A 101 -2.64 -0.91 2.04
CA SER A 101 -3.95 -0.69 2.65
C SER A 101 -4.22 0.79 2.94
N ILE A 102 -5.44 1.24 2.67
CA ILE A 102 -5.91 2.57 3.05
C ILE A 102 -6.38 2.51 4.49
N THR A 103 -5.71 3.27 5.38
CA THR A 103 -6.10 3.39 6.80
C THR A 103 -6.27 4.86 7.19
N PRO A 104 -7.07 5.17 8.24
CA PRO A 104 -7.20 6.54 8.72
C PRO A 104 -5.86 7.20 9.08
N GLU A 105 -4.91 6.43 9.63
CA GLU A 105 -3.58 6.91 9.99
C GLU A 105 -2.78 7.29 8.74
N ARG A 106 -2.84 6.46 7.68
CA ARG A 106 -2.17 6.70 6.40
C ARG A 106 -2.81 7.86 5.64
N GLU A 107 -4.14 7.97 5.66
CA GLU A 107 -4.84 9.15 5.12
C GLU A 107 -4.50 10.45 5.87
N ALA A 108 -4.22 10.37 7.18
CA ALA A 108 -3.79 11.52 7.96
C ALA A 108 -2.34 11.94 7.63
N SER A 109 -1.44 11.02 7.34
CA SER A 109 0.01 11.25 7.10
C SER A 109 0.37 11.44 5.63
N MET A 110 -0.43 10.92 4.69
CA MET A 110 -0.17 10.89 3.26
C MET A 110 -1.37 11.39 2.44
N ALA A 111 -1.14 11.73 1.18
CA ALA A 111 -2.19 11.92 0.18
C ALA A 111 -2.46 10.55 -0.48
N MET A 112 -3.49 9.83 0.02
CA MET A 112 -3.89 8.54 -0.53
C MET A 112 -4.78 8.70 -1.76
N THR A 113 -4.70 7.75 -2.70
CA THR A 113 -5.70 7.64 -3.78
C THR A 113 -7.01 7.04 -3.26
N PHE A 114 -8.05 7.08 -4.10
CA PHE A 114 -9.19 6.17 -3.93
C PHE A 114 -8.75 4.70 -4.02
N PRO A 115 -9.56 3.75 -3.52
CA PRO A 115 -9.28 2.31 -3.67
C PRO A 115 -9.16 1.89 -5.13
N TYR A 116 -8.08 1.17 -5.48
CA TYR A 116 -7.95 0.60 -6.83
C TYR A 116 -8.22 -0.91 -6.86
N LEU A 117 -8.12 -1.60 -5.70
CA LEU A 117 -8.36 -3.02 -5.57
C LEU A 117 -8.88 -3.34 -4.15
N ASN A 118 -9.87 -4.24 -4.04
CA ASN A 118 -10.31 -4.77 -2.75
C ASN A 118 -9.40 -5.91 -2.30
N ASN A 119 -9.20 -6.00 -0.99
CA ASN A 119 -8.45 -7.06 -0.33
C ASN A 119 -9.16 -7.48 0.97
N GLN A 120 -8.60 -8.46 1.65
CA GLN A 120 -9.04 -8.91 2.97
C GLN A 120 -7.82 -9.37 3.76
N MET A 121 -7.76 -8.98 5.02
CA MET A 121 -6.77 -9.49 5.96
C MET A 121 -7.25 -10.82 6.51
N ILE A 122 -6.45 -11.88 6.32
CA ILE A 122 -6.82 -13.25 6.64
C ILE A 122 -5.69 -13.97 7.35
N PHE A 123 -6.02 -14.87 8.25
CA PHE A 123 -5.02 -15.76 8.83
C PHE A 123 -4.79 -16.97 7.92
N TYR A 124 -3.53 -17.20 7.54
CA TYR A 124 -3.11 -18.48 7.02
C TYR A 124 -2.68 -19.39 8.19
N VAL A 125 -3.11 -20.64 8.14
CA VAL A 125 -2.93 -21.62 9.22
C VAL A 125 -2.61 -23.00 8.62
N LYS A 126 -2.12 -23.93 9.45
CA LYS A 126 -2.04 -25.34 9.02
C LYS A 126 -3.43 -25.95 8.93
N ALA A 127 -3.66 -26.81 7.95
CA ALA A 127 -4.94 -27.44 7.69
C ALA A 127 -5.44 -28.30 8.88
N ASP A 128 -4.53 -28.79 9.71
CA ASP A 128 -4.82 -29.59 10.90
C ASP A 128 -4.73 -28.80 12.22
N SER A 129 -4.56 -27.47 12.16
CA SER A 129 -4.37 -26.61 13.34
C SER A 129 -5.59 -26.55 14.27
N GLY A 130 -6.79 -26.80 13.74
CA GLY A 130 -8.07 -26.61 14.44
C GLY A 130 -8.49 -25.13 14.58
N ILE A 131 -7.75 -24.18 13.98
CA ILE A 131 -8.09 -22.76 13.98
C ILE A 131 -9.14 -22.49 12.89
N ALA A 132 -10.39 -22.26 13.26
CA ALA A 132 -11.52 -22.02 12.37
C ALA A 132 -12.17 -20.63 12.58
N ALA A 133 -11.98 -20.02 13.73
CA ALA A 133 -12.47 -18.69 14.09
C ALA A 133 -11.32 -17.87 14.71
N VAL A 134 -11.49 -16.54 14.76
CA VAL A 134 -10.46 -15.64 15.33
C VAL A 134 -10.25 -15.87 16.82
N GLU A 135 -11.26 -16.36 17.52
CA GLU A 135 -11.21 -16.71 18.95
C GLU A 135 -10.27 -17.92 19.22
N ASP A 136 -10.06 -18.80 18.24
CA ASP A 136 -9.16 -19.95 18.35
C ASP A 136 -7.68 -19.54 18.37
N LEU A 137 -7.39 -18.27 18.10
CA LEU A 137 -6.03 -17.69 18.18
C LEU A 137 -5.60 -17.42 19.62
N ALA A 138 -6.49 -17.54 20.61
CA ALA A 138 -6.12 -17.40 22.01
C ALA A 138 -5.03 -18.42 22.42
N GLY A 139 -3.93 -17.92 22.99
CA GLY A 139 -2.75 -18.71 23.35
C GLY A 139 -1.89 -19.18 22.17
N LYS A 140 -2.17 -18.73 20.94
CA LYS A 140 -1.41 -19.04 19.73
C LYS A 140 -0.32 -18.00 19.46
N THR A 141 0.72 -18.40 18.74
CA THR A 141 1.76 -17.51 18.23
C THR A 141 1.38 -17.09 16.81
N VAL A 142 1.20 -15.79 16.58
CA VAL A 142 0.79 -15.22 15.31
C VAL A 142 1.94 -14.43 14.70
N ALA A 143 2.19 -14.60 13.40
CA ALA A 143 3.19 -13.84 12.66
C ALA A 143 2.55 -12.75 11.79
N VAL A 144 3.24 -11.61 11.66
CA VAL A 144 2.87 -10.48 10.80
C VAL A 144 4.13 -9.94 10.10
N GLN A 145 3.96 -9.16 9.04
CA GLN A 145 5.06 -8.36 8.50
C GLN A 145 5.18 -7.05 9.29
N ASN A 146 6.40 -6.64 9.60
CA ASN A 146 6.71 -5.37 10.25
C ASN A 146 6.23 -4.17 9.40
N GLY A 147 5.57 -3.19 10.02
CA GLY A 147 5.01 -2.00 9.35
C GLY A 147 3.83 -2.29 8.42
N SER A 148 3.28 -3.52 8.41
CA SER A 148 2.09 -3.88 7.61
C SER A 148 0.79 -3.46 8.28
N TYR A 149 -0.30 -3.51 7.52
CA TYR A 149 -1.65 -3.33 8.09
C TYR A 149 -2.03 -4.45 9.05
N ALA A 150 -1.50 -5.66 8.86
CA ALA A 150 -1.66 -6.77 9.81
C ALA A 150 -1.13 -6.40 11.21
N GLU A 151 0.06 -5.80 11.27
CA GLU A 151 0.64 -5.33 12.53
C GLU A 151 -0.18 -4.15 13.12
N GLU A 152 -0.60 -3.19 12.29
CA GLU A 152 -1.44 -2.06 12.71
C GLU A 152 -2.77 -2.53 13.33
N LEU A 153 -3.45 -3.51 12.72
CA LEU A 153 -4.70 -4.09 13.24
C LEU A 153 -4.51 -4.72 14.60
N LEU A 154 -3.47 -5.54 14.80
CA LEU A 154 -3.22 -6.22 16.07
C LEU A 154 -2.73 -5.27 17.17
N ASN A 155 -2.11 -4.14 16.82
CA ASN A 155 -1.72 -3.10 17.77
C ASN A 155 -2.84 -2.07 18.06
N GLY A 156 -3.89 -2.02 17.20
CA GLY A 156 -4.98 -1.06 17.24
C GLY A 156 -6.34 -1.70 17.48
N ASP A 157 -7.15 -1.78 16.43
CA ASP A 157 -8.57 -2.19 16.51
C ASP A 157 -8.77 -3.61 17.07
N PHE A 158 -7.79 -4.49 16.94
CA PHE A 158 -7.80 -5.85 17.44
C PHE A 158 -6.77 -6.10 18.55
N ALA A 159 -6.37 -5.05 19.28
CA ALA A 159 -5.42 -5.18 20.41
C ALA A 159 -5.94 -6.11 21.53
N ASP A 160 -7.25 -6.11 21.79
CA ASP A 160 -7.86 -7.03 22.76
C ASP A 160 -7.76 -8.50 22.30
N LEU A 161 -7.91 -8.78 21.01
CA LEU A 161 -7.66 -10.11 20.45
C LEU A 161 -6.18 -10.47 20.56
N ALA A 162 -5.29 -9.56 20.15
CA ALA A 162 -3.85 -9.76 20.25
C ALA A 162 -3.38 -10.06 21.68
N ALA A 163 -3.99 -9.42 22.68
CA ALA A 163 -3.70 -9.67 24.12
C ALA A 163 -4.09 -11.09 24.57
N THR A 164 -4.92 -11.81 23.85
CA THR A 164 -5.23 -13.23 24.12
C THR A 164 -4.22 -14.19 23.51
N MET A 165 -3.43 -13.75 22.55
CA MET A 165 -2.39 -14.54 21.86
C MET A 165 -1.21 -14.79 22.81
N ASN A 166 -0.45 -15.84 22.52
CA ASN A 166 0.80 -16.10 23.25
C ASN A 166 1.87 -15.07 22.88
N GLU A 167 2.01 -14.79 21.59
CA GLU A 167 3.00 -13.86 21.06
C GLU A 167 2.59 -13.41 19.64
N VAL A 168 2.95 -12.18 19.27
CA VAL A 168 2.89 -11.68 17.87
C VAL A 168 4.33 -11.47 17.40
N LEU A 169 4.73 -12.21 16.36
CA LEU A 169 6.07 -12.21 15.79
C LEU A 169 6.12 -11.30 14.54
N GLY A 170 7.03 -10.31 14.54
CA GLY A 170 7.29 -9.46 13.39
C GLY A 170 8.35 -10.06 12.46
N TYR A 171 8.08 -10.06 11.16
CA TYR A 171 8.99 -10.47 10.10
C TYR A 171 9.19 -9.34 9.09
N ASP A 172 10.34 -9.30 8.43
CA ASP A 172 10.57 -8.32 7.36
C ASP A 172 9.76 -8.66 6.11
N GLU A 173 9.54 -9.97 5.86
CA GLU A 173 8.84 -10.48 4.67
C GLU A 173 7.85 -11.59 5.01
N TYR A 174 6.69 -11.59 4.35
CA TYR A 174 5.67 -12.64 4.51
C TYR A 174 6.15 -14.04 4.07
N LEU A 175 7.10 -14.13 3.13
CA LEU A 175 7.63 -15.44 2.74
C LEU A 175 8.27 -16.15 3.94
N THR A 176 9.08 -15.44 4.69
CA THR A 176 9.74 -15.97 5.90
C THR A 176 8.72 -16.34 6.97
N ALA A 177 7.69 -15.51 7.20
CA ALA A 177 6.61 -15.81 8.13
C ALA A 177 5.83 -17.09 7.74
N LEU A 178 5.50 -17.24 6.44
CA LEU A 178 4.81 -18.46 5.94
C LEU A 178 5.67 -19.72 6.00
N MET A 179 6.98 -19.61 5.78
CA MET A 179 7.92 -20.72 5.98
C MET A 179 8.02 -21.12 7.46
N ASP A 180 7.98 -20.14 8.36
CA ASP A 180 7.98 -20.40 9.79
C ASP A 180 6.66 -21.06 10.24
N LEU A 181 5.52 -20.65 9.71
CA LEU A 181 4.24 -21.33 9.89
C LEU A 181 4.32 -22.80 9.40
N GLN A 182 4.88 -23.03 8.21
CA GLN A 182 5.00 -24.38 7.66
C GLN A 182 5.87 -25.29 8.54
N THR A 183 6.95 -24.76 9.12
CA THR A 183 7.86 -25.50 9.99
C THR A 183 7.40 -25.57 11.46
N GLY A 184 6.37 -24.79 11.84
CA GLY A 184 5.75 -24.82 13.17
C GLY A 184 6.38 -23.87 14.17
N GLY A 185 7.07 -22.82 13.71
CA GLY A 185 7.59 -21.75 14.56
C GLY A 185 6.52 -20.75 14.96
N CYS A 186 5.42 -20.61 14.17
CA CYS A 186 4.21 -19.95 14.56
C CYS A 186 2.97 -20.79 14.24
N ASP A 187 1.79 -20.41 14.76
CA ASP A 187 0.52 -21.12 14.57
C ASP A 187 -0.32 -20.50 13.44
N ALA A 188 -0.16 -19.21 13.16
CA ALA A 188 -0.88 -18.49 12.12
C ALA A 188 -0.05 -17.32 11.57
N VAL A 189 -0.31 -16.91 10.32
CA VAL A 189 0.22 -15.68 9.70
C VAL A 189 -0.96 -14.82 9.30
N LEU A 190 -1.06 -13.59 9.83
CA LEU A 190 -2.03 -12.61 9.35
C LEU A 190 -1.43 -11.89 8.14
N VAL A 191 -2.08 -12.00 7.00
CA VAL A 191 -1.57 -11.55 5.70
C VAL A 191 -2.72 -11.19 4.77
N ASP A 192 -2.43 -10.41 3.76
CA ASP A 192 -3.34 -10.12 2.64
C ASP A 192 -3.75 -11.39 1.91
N LEU A 193 -5.05 -11.56 1.67
CA LEU A 193 -5.59 -12.75 1.02
C LEU A 193 -4.93 -13.03 -0.34
N VAL A 194 -4.76 -11.96 -1.16
CA VAL A 194 -4.17 -12.09 -2.50
C VAL A 194 -2.72 -12.52 -2.44
N VAL A 195 -1.96 -12.01 -1.48
CA VAL A 195 -0.53 -12.32 -1.28
C VAL A 195 -0.35 -13.72 -0.68
N GLY A 196 -1.10 -14.03 0.38
CA GLY A 196 -1.07 -15.34 1.02
C GLY A 196 -1.40 -16.45 0.04
N LYS A 197 -2.46 -16.29 -0.76
CA LYS A 197 -2.85 -17.25 -1.80
C LYS A 197 -1.74 -17.47 -2.83
N TYR A 198 -1.12 -16.40 -3.31
CA TYR A 198 -0.05 -16.49 -4.31
C TYR A 198 1.19 -17.19 -3.73
N LYS A 199 1.66 -16.75 -2.54
CA LYS A 199 2.86 -17.31 -1.90
C LYS A 199 2.69 -18.78 -1.52
N VAL A 200 1.59 -19.16 -0.87
CA VAL A 200 1.31 -20.54 -0.48
C VAL A 200 1.25 -21.45 -1.69
N SER A 201 0.62 -21.00 -2.80
CA SER A 201 0.63 -21.73 -4.07
C SER A 201 2.05 -21.88 -4.64
N GLY A 202 2.84 -20.83 -4.64
CA GLY A 202 4.22 -20.81 -5.13
C GLY A 202 5.16 -21.70 -4.30
N MET A 203 4.95 -21.77 -2.99
CA MET A 203 5.69 -22.69 -2.09
C MET A 203 5.32 -24.17 -2.28
N GLY A 204 4.20 -24.46 -2.96
CA GLY A 204 3.66 -25.83 -3.00
C GLY A 204 3.23 -26.34 -1.61
N ALA A 205 2.95 -25.44 -0.67
CA ALA A 205 2.60 -25.76 0.72
C ALA A 205 1.12 -26.17 0.81
N THR A 206 0.82 -27.43 0.47
CA THR A 206 -0.55 -27.98 0.46
C THR A 206 -1.15 -28.17 1.85
N ASP A 207 -0.35 -28.05 2.87
CA ASP A 207 -0.71 -28.13 4.29
C ASP A 207 -1.08 -26.76 4.90
N LEU A 208 -0.83 -25.65 4.18
CA LEU A 208 -1.27 -24.33 4.58
C LEU A 208 -2.57 -23.94 3.88
N VAL A 209 -3.52 -23.43 4.65
CA VAL A 209 -4.85 -23.04 4.17
C VAL A 209 -5.22 -21.65 4.65
N ALA A 210 -6.10 -21.00 3.90
CA ALA A 210 -6.77 -19.78 4.35
C ALA A 210 -7.72 -20.14 5.51
N GLY A 211 -7.50 -19.52 6.65
CA GLY A 211 -8.31 -19.64 7.88
C GLY A 211 -9.31 -18.49 8.02
N PRO A 212 -9.59 -18.01 9.26
CA PRO A 212 -10.55 -16.95 9.47
C PRO A 212 -10.07 -15.61 8.93
N ALA A 213 -10.99 -14.82 8.37
CA ALA A 213 -10.75 -13.43 8.01
C ALA A 213 -10.84 -12.54 9.25
N LEU A 214 -10.00 -11.49 9.32
CA LEU A 214 -10.00 -10.53 10.39
C LEU A 214 -10.70 -9.22 10.01
N ALA A 215 -10.38 -8.67 8.83
CA ALA A 215 -10.91 -7.40 8.36
C ALA A 215 -10.98 -7.33 6.83
N ASP A 216 -11.97 -6.60 6.32
CA ASP A 216 -11.96 -6.16 4.92
C ASP A 216 -10.91 -5.07 4.74
N ASP A 217 -10.34 -4.98 3.55
CA ASP A 217 -9.27 -4.06 3.22
C ASP A 217 -9.40 -3.51 1.80
N ASN A 218 -8.77 -2.37 1.56
CA ASN A 218 -8.73 -1.71 0.26
C ASN A 218 -7.33 -1.19 -0.01
N TYR A 219 -6.80 -1.47 -1.19
CA TYR A 219 -5.51 -0.97 -1.62
C TYR A 219 -5.59 0.41 -2.27
N GLY A 220 -4.70 1.30 -1.86
CA GLY A 220 -4.47 2.61 -2.43
C GLY A 220 -3.00 2.89 -2.69
N ILE A 221 -2.72 4.04 -3.29
CA ILE A 221 -1.37 4.52 -3.56
C ILE A 221 -1.12 5.72 -2.64
N GLY A 222 0.00 5.72 -1.92
CA GLY A 222 0.39 6.80 -1.02
C GLY A 222 1.39 7.75 -1.66
N PHE A 223 1.10 9.05 -1.57
CA PHE A 223 1.99 10.14 -1.97
C PHE A 223 2.32 11.00 -0.76
N ARG A 224 3.38 11.84 -0.83
CA ARG A 224 3.62 12.83 0.21
C ARG A 224 2.38 13.68 0.45
N LYS A 225 2.16 14.08 1.69
CA LYS A 225 0.91 14.77 2.10
C LYS A 225 0.57 15.97 1.23
N ASP A 226 1.59 16.70 0.76
CA ASP A 226 1.43 17.91 -0.04
C ASP A 226 1.45 17.66 -1.56
N ASP A 227 1.72 16.43 -2.02
CA ASP A 227 1.77 16.06 -3.45
C ASP A 227 0.36 15.70 -3.97
N VAL A 228 -0.63 16.53 -3.66
CA VAL A 228 -2.05 16.29 -3.99
C VAL A 228 -2.28 16.33 -5.50
N ALA A 229 -1.63 17.26 -6.22
CA ALA A 229 -1.78 17.35 -7.68
C ALA A 229 -1.24 16.11 -8.40
N LEU A 230 -0.12 15.56 -7.92
CA LEU A 230 0.42 14.30 -8.47
C LEU A 230 -0.52 13.12 -8.18
N ARG A 231 -1.01 12.99 -6.94
CA ARG A 231 -2.00 11.98 -6.55
C ARG A 231 -3.24 12.06 -7.44
N ASP A 232 -3.80 13.26 -7.61
CA ASP A 232 -5.01 13.47 -8.43
C ASP A 232 -4.75 13.13 -9.90
N LYS A 233 -3.57 13.47 -10.43
CA LYS A 233 -3.19 13.11 -11.80
C LYS A 233 -3.06 11.60 -11.99
N VAL A 234 -2.51 10.89 -11.02
CA VAL A 234 -2.45 9.42 -11.05
C VAL A 234 -3.87 8.83 -10.99
N GLN A 235 -4.77 9.36 -10.17
CA GLN A 235 -6.17 8.93 -10.14
C GLN A 235 -6.89 9.14 -11.49
N GLU A 236 -6.69 10.29 -12.15
CA GLU A 236 -7.21 10.52 -13.50
C GLU A 236 -6.72 9.46 -14.48
N ILE A 237 -5.43 9.13 -14.45
CA ILE A 237 -4.84 8.11 -15.32
C ILE A 237 -5.43 6.72 -15.04
N LEU A 238 -5.64 6.35 -13.76
CA LEU A 238 -6.28 5.07 -13.42
C LEU A 238 -7.72 5.00 -13.94
N ILE A 239 -8.48 6.09 -13.88
CA ILE A 239 -9.83 6.19 -14.45
C ILE A 239 -9.79 6.06 -15.98
N GLU A 240 -8.85 6.73 -16.66
CA GLU A 240 -8.63 6.56 -18.11
C GLU A 240 -8.36 5.09 -18.47
N MET A 241 -7.45 4.42 -17.73
CA MET A 241 -7.11 3.01 -17.92
C MET A 241 -8.30 2.07 -17.66
N LYS A 242 -9.17 2.42 -16.70
CA LYS A 242 -10.43 1.69 -16.46
C LYS A 242 -11.38 1.82 -17.65
N ASN A 243 -11.54 3.05 -18.16
CA ASN A 243 -12.47 3.34 -19.25
C ASN A 243 -12.02 2.76 -20.60
N ASP A 244 -10.70 2.75 -20.89
CA ASP A 244 -10.14 2.20 -22.13
C ASP A 244 -9.92 0.67 -22.08
N GLY A 245 -10.07 0.05 -20.91
CA GLY A 245 -9.95 -1.37 -20.68
C GLY A 245 -8.53 -1.87 -20.41
N SER A 246 -7.51 -1.04 -20.50
CA SER A 246 -6.11 -1.43 -20.30
C SER A 246 -5.85 -1.90 -18.85
N LEU A 247 -6.52 -1.29 -17.86
CA LEU A 247 -6.44 -1.74 -16.46
C LEU A 247 -6.98 -3.16 -16.29
N ALA A 248 -8.12 -3.48 -16.94
CA ALA A 248 -8.70 -4.80 -16.88
C ALA A 248 -7.83 -5.86 -17.56
N GLU A 249 -7.14 -5.51 -18.66
CA GLU A 249 -6.19 -6.41 -19.33
C GLU A 249 -4.99 -6.73 -18.42
N ILE A 250 -4.41 -5.72 -17.77
CA ILE A 250 -3.32 -5.92 -16.81
C ILE A 250 -3.83 -6.76 -15.63
N CYS A 251 -5.03 -6.47 -15.10
CA CYS A 251 -5.59 -7.21 -13.98
C CYS A 251 -5.75 -8.71 -14.31
N LYS A 252 -6.29 -9.03 -15.48
CA LYS A 252 -6.46 -10.43 -15.93
C LYS A 252 -5.14 -11.19 -16.09
N LYS A 253 -4.06 -10.50 -16.43
CA LYS A 253 -2.72 -11.12 -16.49
C LYS A 253 -2.30 -11.70 -15.14
N TRP A 254 -2.65 -11.02 -14.04
CA TRP A 254 -2.18 -11.36 -12.70
C TRP A 254 -3.20 -12.11 -11.84
N PHE A 255 -4.52 -11.87 -12.08
CA PHE A 255 -5.61 -12.38 -11.22
C PHE A 255 -6.64 -13.24 -11.95
N THR A 256 -6.48 -13.51 -13.23
CA THR A 256 -7.44 -14.24 -14.07
C THR A 256 -8.70 -13.40 -14.41
N ASP A 257 -9.24 -12.64 -13.46
CA ASP A 257 -10.42 -11.79 -13.60
C ASP A 257 -10.08 -10.32 -13.30
N ASP A 258 -10.93 -9.39 -13.75
CA ASP A 258 -10.82 -7.98 -13.34
C ASP A 258 -11.44 -7.79 -11.95
N ILE A 259 -10.58 -7.68 -10.93
CA ILE A 259 -10.96 -7.42 -9.54
C ILE A 259 -10.71 -5.97 -9.12
N THR A 260 -10.44 -5.07 -10.08
CA THR A 260 -10.23 -3.65 -9.79
C THR A 260 -11.52 -2.94 -9.43
N VAL A 261 -11.43 -1.97 -8.52
CA VAL A 261 -12.56 -1.15 -8.04
C VAL A 261 -12.42 0.32 -8.41
N VAL A 262 -11.51 0.64 -9.32
CA VAL A 262 -11.35 1.99 -9.87
C VAL A 262 -12.70 2.47 -10.44
N PRO A 263 -13.19 3.68 -10.06
CA PRO A 263 -14.45 4.19 -10.57
C PRO A 263 -14.37 4.42 -12.09
N ALA A 264 -15.43 4.06 -12.80
CA ALA A 264 -15.63 4.47 -14.20
C ALA A 264 -16.27 5.86 -14.24
N GLN A 265 -15.93 6.68 -15.24
CA GLN A 265 -16.65 7.92 -15.55
C GLN A 265 -17.83 7.67 -16.45
#